data_0ec16c1d1d26c5fc5f9e936a3ea56d38
#
_entry.id   0ec16c1d1d26c5fc5f9e936a3ea56d38
#
_cell.length_a   1.000
_cell.length_b   1.000
_cell.length_c   1.000
_cell.angle_alpha   90.00
_cell.angle_beta   90.00
_cell.angle_gamma   90.00
#
_symmetry.space_group_name_H-M   'P 1'
#
loop_
_entity.id
_entity.type
_entity.pdbx_description
1 polymer ?
#
loop_
_entity_poly.entity_id
_entity_poly.type
_entity_poly.pdbx_seq_one_letter_code
_entity_poly.pdbx_strand_id
1 'polypeptide(L)'
;MEHISMQSHLLKTFTANFDPEEDRIRLDCDLHIEEQAQIFFTQRLGKLFVLELAKRVEQISNIPSLQDLTNDMTTNSNEIKQPVSIASKQTKAWLIKSIDFENLEDGFRIIFKDNDKHAVHLEGDKPLLRNILDVFFKMFYIADWSTDCFPVWIDVETKIENQSVTIH
;
A
#
# COMPACT_ATOMS: atom_id res chain seq x y z
N MET A 1 -9.02 15.92 29.45
CA MET A 1 -9.24 15.45 28.08
C MET A 1 -8.72 14.02 27.99
N GLU A 2 -9.60 13.07 27.88
CA GLU A 2 -9.21 11.70 27.61
C GLU A 2 -8.64 11.65 26.20
N HIS A 3 -7.33 11.39 26.07
CA HIS A 3 -6.74 10.93 24.82
C HIS A 3 -7.35 9.55 24.53
N ILE A 4 -8.42 9.53 23.76
CA ILE A 4 -8.87 8.28 23.14
C ILE A 4 -7.75 7.89 22.21
N SER A 5 -6.90 6.98 22.67
CA SER A 5 -5.87 6.35 21.83
C SER A 5 -6.60 5.69 20.67
N MET A 6 -6.43 6.23 19.45
CA MET A 6 -7.00 5.62 18.26
C MET A 6 -6.41 4.22 18.11
N GLN A 7 -7.24 3.21 18.26
CA GLN A 7 -6.82 1.82 18.10
C GLN A 7 -6.62 1.53 16.61
N SER A 8 -5.40 1.22 16.23
CA SER A 8 -5.05 0.81 14.88
C SER A 8 -5.02 -0.70 14.76
N HIS A 9 -5.66 -1.24 13.73
CA HIS A 9 -5.70 -2.69 13.47
C HIS A 9 -4.65 -3.10 12.43
N LEU A 10 -3.93 -4.17 12.72
CA LEU A 10 -2.92 -4.71 11.82
C LEU A 10 -3.58 -5.31 10.58
N LEU A 11 -3.14 -4.85 9.43
CA LEU A 11 -3.56 -5.29 8.12
C LEU A 11 -2.86 -6.63 7.80
N LYS A 12 -3.64 -7.65 7.45
CA LYS A 12 -3.13 -8.97 7.06
C LYS A 12 -2.75 -9.01 5.59
N THR A 13 -3.64 -8.53 4.76
CA THR A 13 -3.46 -8.46 3.30
C THR A 13 -4.40 -7.42 2.71
N PHE A 14 -4.05 -6.90 1.55
CA PHE A 14 -4.95 -6.04 0.80
C PHE A 14 -4.86 -6.27 -0.71
N THR A 15 -5.91 -5.92 -1.41
CA THR A 15 -5.98 -5.84 -2.86
C THR A 15 -6.28 -4.41 -3.28
N ALA A 16 -5.43 -3.85 -4.15
CA ALA A 16 -5.64 -2.53 -4.69
C ALA A 16 -6.49 -2.58 -5.96
N ASN A 17 -7.47 -1.71 -6.04
CA ASN A 17 -8.34 -1.51 -7.19
C ASN A 17 -8.48 -0.02 -7.48
N PHE A 18 -8.76 0.33 -8.73
CA PHE A 18 -9.21 1.66 -9.06
C PHE A 18 -10.74 1.68 -9.16
N ASP A 19 -11.37 2.62 -8.46
CA ASP A 19 -12.80 2.83 -8.52
C ASP A 19 -13.09 4.03 -9.44
N PRO A 20 -13.62 3.79 -10.66
CA PRO A 20 -13.83 4.84 -11.64
C PRO A 20 -15.03 5.76 -11.31
N GLU A 21 -15.96 5.30 -10.50
CA GLU A 21 -17.10 6.13 -10.07
C GLU A 21 -16.68 7.16 -9.04
N GLU A 22 -15.82 6.75 -8.12
CA GLU A 22 -15.28 7.61 -7.07
C GLU A 22 -14.00 8.36 -7.51
N ASP A 23 -13.39 7.96 -8.64
CA ASP A 23 -12.06 8.43 -9.08
C ASP A 23 -11.01 8.29 -7.98
N ARG A 24 -10.93 7.09 -7.37
CA ARG A 24 -10.07 6.80 -6.22
C ARG A 24 -9.42 5.43 -6.33
N ILE A 25 -8.24 5.31 -5.74
CA ILE A 25 -7.66 4.00 -5.45
C ILE A 25 -8.34 3.47 -4.20
N ARG A 26 -8.86 2.25 -4.28
CA ARG A 26 -9.48 1.53 -3.18
C ARG A 26 -8.59 0.35 -2.77
N LEU A 27 -8.35 0.21 -1.49
CA LEU A 27 -7.75 -1.00 -0.92
C LEU A 27 -8.83 -1.81 -0.22
N ASP A 28 -9.05 -3.02 -0.68
CA ASP A 28 -9.90 -4.03 -0.03
C ASP A 28 -9.01 -4.81 0.93
N CYS A 29 -9.24 -4.67 2.23
CA CYS A 29 -8.34 -5.11 3.28
C CYS A 29 -8.94 -6.22 4.12
N ASP A 30 -8.15 -7.29 4.36
CA ASP A 30 -8.38 -8.23 5.46
C ASP A 30 -7.50 -7.84 6.65
N LEU A 31 -8.08 -7.81 7.84
CA LEU A 31 -7.41 -7.47 9.08
C LEU A 31 -7.13 -8.73 9.90
N HIS A 32 -6.14 -8.68 10.79
CA HIS A 32 -5.83 -9.80 11.68
C HIS A 32 -6.92 -10.13 12.71
N ILE A 33 -7.88 -9.22 12.90
CA ILE A 33 -9.04 -9.40 13.78
C ILE A 33 -10.24 -10.08 13.10
N GLU A 34 -10.03 -10.72 11.96
CA GLU A 34 -11.08 -11.34 11.12
C GLU A 34 -12.16 -10.36 10.66
N GLU A 35 -11.85 -9.10 10.55
CA GLU A 35 -12.69 -8.05 9.97
C GLU A 35 -12.13 -7.60 8.62
N GLN A 36 -12.99 -6.95 7.83
CA GLN A 36 -12.61 -6.35 6.56
C GLN A 36 -12.84 -4.84 6.59
N ALA A 37 -12.03 -4.13 5.83
CA ALA A 37 -12.19 -2.69 5.61
C ALA A 37 -11.93 -2.34 4.15
N GLN A 38 -12.62 -1.33 3.66
CA GLN A 38 -12.31 -0.69 2.38
C GLN A 38 -11.79 0.71 2.66
N ILE A 39 -10.58 1.00 2.22
CA ILE A 39 -9.98 2.31 2.40
C ILE A 39 -9.69 2.95 1.05
N PHE A 40 -9.96 4.25 0.95
CA PHE A 40 -9.89 5.01 -0.29
C PHE A 40 -8.80 6.07 -0.24
N PHE A 41 -8.04 6.16 -1.33
CA PHE A 41 -7.06 7.23 -1.57
C PHE A 41 -7.58 8.21 -2.60
N THR A 42 -7.56 9.49 -2.28
CA THR A 42 -7.66 10.53 -3.29
C THR A 42 -6.38 10.57 -4.12
N GLN A 43 -6.44 11.08 -5.34
CA GLN A 43 -5.25 11.28 -6.18
C GLN A 43 -4.16 12.10 -5.47
N ARG A 44 -4.56 13.16 -4.77
CA ARG A 44 -3.63 14.01 -4.01
C ARG A 44 -2.89 13.22 -2.94
N LEU A 45 -3.61 12.45 -2.12
CA LEU A 45 -3.00 11.66 -1.05
C LEU A 45 -2.15 10.51 -1.61
N GLY A 46 -2.61 9.88 -2.69
CA GLY A 46 -1.85 8.87 -3.41
C GLY A 46 -0.50 9.40 -3.91
N LYS A 47 -0.45 10.60 -4.47
CA LYS A 47 0.81 11.26 -4.88
C LYS A 47 1.75 11.51 -3.70
N LEU A 48 1.25 12.03 -2.60
CA LEU A 48 2.06 12.28 -1.39
C LEU A 48 2.60 10.96 -0.83
N PHE A 49 1.79 9.92 -0.82
CA PHE A 49 2.18 8.58 -0.37
C PHE A 49 3.30 7.99 -1.24
N VAL A 50 3.15 8.05 -2.56
CA VAL A 50 4.15 7.58 -3.53
C VAL A 50 5.48 8.31 -3.36
N LEU A 51 5.46 9.63 -3.21
CA LEU A 51 6.68 10.43 -3.01
C LEU A 51 7.41 10.02 -1.73
N GLU A 52 6.69 9.79 -0.64
CA GLU A 52 7.30 9.33 0.62
C GLU A 52 7.84 7.90 0.52
N LEU A 53 7.11 6.99 -0.13
CA LEU A 53 7.56 5.62 -0.41
C LEU A 53 8.85 5.61 -1.23
N ALA A 54 8.87 6.36 -2.34
CA ALA A 54 10.04 6.45 -3.23
C ALA A 54 11.27 6.96 -2.49
N LYS A 55 11.11 8.02 -1.70
CA LYS A 55 12.17 8.58 -0.85
C LYS A 55 12.74 7.53 0.11
N ARG A 56 11.87 6.75 0.76
CA ARG A 56 12.31 5.71 1.69
C ARG A 56 13.02 4.56 0.99
N VAL A 57 12.53 4.13 -0.16
CA VAL A 57 13.19 3.09 -0.97
C VAL A 57 14.57 3.56 -1.42
N GLU A 58 14.71 4.80 -1.88
CA GLU A 58 15.99 5.38 -2.31
C GLU A 58 17.00 5.55 -1.16
N GLN A 59 16.55 5.99 0.02
CA GLN A 59 17.40 6.10 1.21
C GLN A 59 18.01 4.75 1.61
N ILE A 60 17.27 3.69 1.46
CA ILE A 60 17.70 2.33 1.73
C ILE A 60 18.73 1.85 0.72
N SER A 61 18.58 2.24 -0.55
CA SER A 61 19.48 1.87 -1.65
C SER A 61 20.86 2.52 -1.55
N ASN A 62 21.00 3.59 -0.80
CA ASN A 62 22.28 4.28 -0.58
C ASN A 62 23.12 3.70 0.56
N ILE A 63 22.67 2.64 1.22
CA ILE A 63 23.46 1.90 2.21
C ILE A 63 24.31 0.84 1.49
N PRO A 64 25.62 0.70 1.82
CA PRO A 64 26.58 -0.16 1.06
C PRO A 64 26.30 -1.66 1.00
N SER A 65 25.19 -2.14 1.53
CA SER A 65 24.81 -3.57 1.50
C SER A 65 24.02 -3.98 0.25
N LEU A 66 24.14 -3.24 -0.83
CA LEU A 66 23.38 -3.44 -2.08
C LEU A 66 23.67 -4.73 -2.85
N GLN A 67 24.68 -5.49 -2.44
CA GLN A 67 24.98 -6.77 -3.09
C GLN A 67 23.94 -7.86 -2.79
N ASP A 68 23.15 -7.70 -1.72
CA ASP A 68 22.12 -8.68 -1.36
C ASP A 68 20.80 -8.47 -2.12
N LEU A 69 20.57 -7.29 -2.70
CA LEU A 69 19.29 -6.99 -3.38
C LEU A 69 19.16 -7.60 -4.77
N THR A 70 20.28 -8.01 -5.39
CA THR A 70 20.25 -8.65 -6.72
C THR A 70 20.05 -10.16 -6.64
N ASN A 71 20.24 -10.77 -5.48
CA ASN A 71 20.12 -12.21 -5.30
C ASN A 71 18.74 -12.67 -4.77
N ASP A 72 17.93 -11.77 -4.22
CA ASP A 72 16.62 -12.13 -3.67
C ASP A 72 15.46 -12.01 -4.67
N MET A 73 15.75 -11.77 -5.94
CA MET A 73 14.69 -11.83 -6.98
C MET A 73 14.20 -13.25 -7.29
N THR A 74 14.66 -14.26 -6.57
CA THR A 74 14.34 -15.68 -6.85
C THR A 74 13.56 -16.41 -5.77
N THR A 75 13.06 -15.76 -4.74
CA THR A 75 12.01 -16.37 -3.92
C THR A 75 10.64 -16.11 -4.54
N ASN A 76 10.46 -16.69 -5.71
CA ASN A 76 9.15 -16.95 -6.27
C ASN A 76 8.42 -17.98 -5.39
N SER A 77 7.82 -17.58 -4.33
CA SER A 77 6.63 -18.29 -3.90
C SER A 77 5.52 -17.90 -4.89
N ASN A 78 5.45 -18.62 -5.99
CA ASN A 78 4.31 -18.60 -6.91
C ASN A 78 3.06 -19.19 -6.23
N GLU A 79 2.78 -18.82 -5.01
CA GLU A 79 1.44 -18.97 -4.47
C GLU A 79 0.59 -17.90 -5.15
N ILE A 80 -0.23 -18.32 -6.07
CA ILE A 80 -1.32 -17.51 -6.62
C ILE A 80 -2.26 -17.22 -5.45
N LYS A 81 -1.97 -16.18 -4.70
CA LYS A 81 -2.82 -15.74 -3.60
C LYS A 81 -4.05 -15.09 -4.21
N GLN A 82 -5.22 -15.55 -3.78
CA GLN A 82 -6.46 -15.01 -4.29
C GLN A 82 -6.64 -13.55 -3.85
N PRO A 83 -7.21 -12.68 -4.71
CA PRO A 83 -7.55 -11.32 -4.32
C PRO A 83 -8.49 -11.30 -3.11
N VAL A 84 -8.33 -10.29 -2.26
CA VAL A 84 -9.28 -10.05 -1.17
C VAL A 84 -10.65 -9.77 -1.76
N SER A 85 -11.62 -10.56 -1.36
CA SER A 85 -13.03 -10.38 -1.73
C SER A 85 -13.79 -9.86 -0.53
N ILE A 86 -14.49 -8.73 -0.71
CA ILE A 86 -15.31 -8.16 0.36
C ILE A 86 -16.59 -8.98 0.51
N ALA A 87 -16.68 -9.67 1.64
CA ALA A 87 -17.75 -10.64 1.90
C ALA A 87 -19.06 -10.02 2.40
N SER A 88 -19.02 -8.77 2.89
CA SER A 88 -20.17 -8.14 3.53
C SER A 88 -20.44 -6.74 3.00
N LYS A 89 -21.71 -6.43 2.73
CA LYS A 89 -22.17 -5.06 2.44
C LYS A 89 -22.04 -4.12 3.65
N GLN A 90 -21.79 -4.65 4.84
CA GLN A 90 -21.60 -3.88 6.08
C GLN A 90 -20.11 -3.61 6.37
N THR A 91 -19.21 -3.98 5.47
CA THR A 91 -17.79 -3.66 5.59
C THR A 91 -17.59 -2.16 5.69
N LYS A 92 -16.78 -1.74 6.67
CA LYS A 92 -16.46 -0.32 6.88
C LYS A 92 -15.69 0.21 5.68
N ALA A 93 -16.23 1.27 5.08
CA ALA A 93 -15.59 1.99 3.99
C ALA A 93 -15.30 3.42 4.43
N TRP A 94 -14.04 3.86 4.29
CA TRP A 94 -13.66 5.21 4.71
C TRP A 94 -12.50 5.78 3.89
N LEU A 95 -12.46 7.10 3.85
CA LEU A 95 -11.44 7.85 3.13
C LEU A 95 -10.23 8.11 4.04
N ILE A 96 -9.05 7.76 3.58
CA ILE A 96 -7.79 8.10 4.27
C ILE A 96 -7.61 9.62 4.23
N LYS A 97 -7.30 10.21 5.38
CA LYS A 97 -7.01 11.64 5.55
C LYS A 97 -5.55 11.91 5.87
N SER A 98 -4.89 10.98 6.54
CA SER A 98 -3.47 11.08 6.87
C SER A 98 -2.79 9.71 6.87
N ILE A 99 -1.48 9.74 6.66
CA ILE A 99 -0.63 8.56 6.64
C ILE A 99 0.60 8.87 7.47
N ASP A 100 0.87 8.02 8.47
CA ASP A 100 2.08 8.10 9.27
C ASP A 100 3.04 6.98 8.91
N PHE A 101 4.33 7.28 8.95
CA PHE A 101 5.40 6.31 8.76
C PHE A 101 6.24 6.23 10.02
N GLU A 102 6.42 5.03 10.52
CA GLU A 102 7.27 4.72 11.66
C GLU A 102 8.40 3.78 11.24
N ASN A 103 9.62 4.07 11.69
CA ASN A 103 10.73 3.14 11.54
C ASN A 103 10.71 2.19 12.74
N LEU A 104 10.71 0.89 12.45
CA LEU A 104 10.88 -0.16 13.44
C LEU A 104 12.33 -0.65 13.43
N GLU A 105 12.72 -1.42 14.43
CA GLU A 105 14.07 -1.99 14.53
C GLU A 105 14.41 -2.84 13.31
N ASP A 106 13.49 -3.69 12.87
CA ASP A 106 13.65 -4.60 11.75
C ASP A 106 12.74 -4.28 10.53
N GLY A 107 12.30 -3.04 10.39
CA GLY A 107 11.41 -2.71 9.28
C GLY A 107 10.72 -1.36 9.43
N PHE A 108 9.48 -1.32 9.02
CA PHE A 108 8.67 -0.11 9.05
C PHE A 108 7.21 -0.42 9.40
N ARG A 109 6.50 0.62 9.80
CA ARG A 109 5.04 0.62 9.94
C ARG A 109 4.45 1.80 9.19
N ILE A 110 3.40 1.56 8.43
CA ILE A 110 2.61 2.59 7.76
C ILE A 110 1.22 2.57 8.37
N ILE A 111 0.76 3.72 8.86
CA ILE A 111 -0.54 3.86 9.51
C ILE A 111 -1.44 4.72 8.64
N PHE A 112 -2.56 4.16 8.18
CA PHE A 112 -3.58 4.87 7.42
C PHE A 112 -4.70 5.27 8.36
N LYS A 113 -5.06 6.54 8.38
CA LYS A 113 -6.05 7.10 9.30
C LYS A 113 -7.10 7.93 8.57
N ASP A 114 -8.34 7.88 9.05
CA ASP A 114 -9.28 8.97 8.86
C ASP A 114 -9.08 10.03 9.97
N ASN A 115 -9.93 11.05 10.04
CA ASN A 115 -9.67 12.14 10.97
C ASN A 115 -9.71 11.72 12.45
N ASP A 116 -10.58 10.77 12.85
CA ASP A 116 -10.82 10.58 14.29
C ASP A 116 -11.26 9.18 14.73
N LYS A 117 -11.59 8.25 13.83
CA LYS A 117 -12.27 7.02 14.24
C LYS A 117 -11.64 5.72 13.77
N HIS A 118 -11.03 5.72 12.59
CA HIS A 118 -10.54 4.50 11.96
C HIS A 118 -9.06 4.61 11.65
N ALA A 119 -8.35 3.56 12.01
CA ALA A 119 -6.96 3.39 11.64
C ALA A 119 -6.67 1.92 11.34
N VAL A 120 -5.88 1.70 10.29
CA VAL A 120 -5.27 0.41 10.00
C VAL A 120 -3.80 0.63 9.75
N HIS A 121 -2.97 -0.35 10.10
CA HIS A 121 -1.54 -0.25 9.85
C HIS A 121 -1.00 -1.50 9.16
N LEU A 122 0.03 -1.28 8.40
CA LEU A 122 0.80 -2.29 7.69
C LEU A 122 2.22 -2.31 8.26
N GLU A 123 2.74 -3.49 8.54
CA GLU A 123 4.14 -3.69 8.93
C GLU A 123 4.85 -4.54 7.90
N GLY A 124 6.11 -4.25 7.67
CA GLY A 124 6.90 -5.02 6.74
C GLY A 124 8.35 -4.59 6.65
N ASP A 125 9.04 -5.24 5.74
CA ASP A 125 10.44 -5.01 5.41
C ASP A 125 10.61 -4.12 4.16
N LYS A 126 11.86 -3.87 3.82
CA LYS A 126 12.21 -3.03 2.66
C LYS A 126 11.67 -3.53 1.32
N PRO A 127 11.73 -4.83 0.98
CA PRO A 127 11.12 -5.33 -0.26
C PRO A 127 9.63 -5.03 -0.36
N LEU A 128 8.90 -5.04 0.74
CA LEU A 128 7.48 -4.71 0.76
C LEU A 128 7.21 -3.25 0.37
N LEU A 129 8.06 -2.29 0.79
CA LEU A 129 7.92 -0.88 0.36
C LEU A 129 7.99 -0.74 -1.16
N ARG A 130 8.92 -1.45 -1.79
CA ARG A 130 9.05 -1.45 -3.24
C ARG A 130 7.84 -2.08 -3.93
N ASN A 131 7.35 -3.20 -3.40
CA ASN A 131 6.16 -3.86 -3.93
C ASN A 131 4.93 -2.95 -3.85
N ILE A 132 4.76 -2.23 -2.75
CA ILE A 132 3.67 -1.25 -2.61
C ILE A 132 3.80 -0.14 -3.65
N LEU A 133 5.02 0.35 -3.88
CA LEU A 133 5.27 1.38 -4.88
C LEU A 133 4.92 0.90 -6.30
N ASP A 134 5.28 -0.34 -6.65
CA ASP A 134 4.92 -0.97 -7.93
C ASP A 134 3.40 -1.12 -8.08
N VAL A 135 2.71 -1.51 -7.01
CA VAL A 135 1.23 -1.61 -7.02
C VAL A 135 0.58 -0.26 -7.26
N PHE A 136 1.05 0.78 -6.57
CA PHE A 136 0.51 2.13 -6.77
C PHE A 136 0.82 2.67 -8.17
N PHE A 137 1.99 2.36 -8.73
CA PHE A 137 2.29 2.70 -10.11
C PHE A 137 1.26 2.10 -11.08
N LYS A 138 0.95 0.81 -10.94
CA LYS A 138 -0.08 0.14 -11.74
C LYS A 138 -1.47 0.79 -11.57
N MET A 139 -1.83 1.15 -10.33
CA MET A 139 -3.11 1.81 -10.06
C MET A 139 -3.19 3.20 -10.70
N PHE A 140 -2.12 4.01 -10.64
CA PHE A 140 -2.04 5.30 -11.31
C PHE A 140 -2.18 5.16 -12.83
N TYR A 141 -1.53 4.15 -13.39
CA TYR A 141 -1.62 3.87 -14.82
C TYR A 141 -3.05 3.48 -15.23
N ILE A 142 -3.70 2.58 -14.49
CA ILE A 142 -5.09 2.17 -14.73
C ILE A 142 -6.06 3.34 -14.59
N ALA A 143 -5.81 4.22 -13.62
CA ALA A 143 -6.62 5.40 -13.35
C ALA A 143 -6.41 6.54 -14.36
N ASP A 144 -5.45 6.41 -15.27
CA ASP A 144 -4.99 7.50 -16.15
C ASP A 144 -4.56 8.75 -15.36
N TRP A 145 -3.98 8.54 -14.17
CA TRP A 145 -3.39 9.60 -13.37
C TRP A 145 -1.93 9.80 -13.78
N SER A 146 -1.44 11.05 -13.66
CA SER A 146 -0.04 11.34 -13.95
C SER A 146 0.91 10.51 -13.09
N THR A 147 1.87 9.86 -13.74
CA THR A 147 2.92 9.05 -13.09
C THR A 147 4.21 9.82 -12.83
N ASP A 148 4.20 11.15 -12.99
CA ASP A 148 5.39 12.01 -12.83
C ASP A 148 5.97 12.00 -11.41
N CYS A 149 5.17 11.61 -10.40
CA CYS A 149 5.62 11.48 -9.01
C CYS A 149 6.43 10.21 -8.74
N PHE A 150 6.46 9.25 -9.68
CA PHE A 150 7.22 8.02 -9.53
C PHE A 150 8.68 8.19 -9.99
N PRO A 151 9.62 7.50 -9.36
CA PRO A 151 11.00 7.51 -9.80
C PRO A 151 11.14 6.83 -11.17
N VAL A 152 12.13 7.28 -11.95
CA VAL A 152 12.38 6.79 -13.31
C VAL A 152 12.77 5.32 -13.41
N TRP A 153 13.22 4.72 -12.30
CA TRP A 153 13.61 3.31 -12.25
C TRP A 153 12.43 2.35 -12.08
N ILE A 154 11.21 2.87 -11.92
CA ILE A 154 10.01 2.03 -11.96
C ILE A 154 9.78 1.60 -13.40
N ASP A 155 9.77 0.29 -13.61
CA ASP A 155 9.59 -0.29 -14.93
C ASP A 155 8.14 -0.09 -15.41
N VAL A 156 8.01 0.64 -16.51
CA VAL A 156 6.72 0.93 -17.15
C VAL A 156 6.22 -0.28 -17.95
N GLU A 157 7.11 -1.22 -18.32
CA GLU A 157 6.77 -2.33 -19.21
C GLU A 157 6.01 -3.48 -18.49
N THR A 158 5.74 -3.37 -17.19
CA THR A 158 4.97 -4.38 -16.49
C THR A 158 3.58 -4.47 -17.11
N LYS A 159 3.34 -5.53 -17.86
CA LYS A 159 2.03 -5.79 -18.50
C LYS A 159 0.94 -5.79 -17.44
N ILE A 160 0.01 -4.88 -17.58
CA ILE A 160 -1.16 -4.80 -16.72
C ILE A 160 -2.17 -5.81 -17.26
N GLU A 161 -2.07 -7.05 -16.81
CA GLU A 161 -2.98 -8.11 -17.23
C GLU A 161 -4.26 -8.14 -16.38
N ASN A 162 -4.22 -7.58 -15.17
CA ASN A 162 -5.34 -7.56 -14.24
C ASN A 162 -5.59 -6.17 -13.70
N GLN A 163 -6.87 -5.82 -13.52
CA GLN A 163 -7.30 -4.55 -12.94
C GLN A 163 -7.10 -4.45 -11.42
N SER A 164 -6.66 -5.51 -10.77
CA SER A 164 -6.41 -5.55 -9.34
C SER A 164 -5.07 -6.20 -9.02
N VAL A 165 -4.41 -5.73 -7.98
CA VAL A 165 -3.13 -6.28 -7.49
C VAL A 165 -3.23 -6.50 -5.99
N THR A 166 -2.83 -7.68 -5.53
CA THR A 166 -2.89 -8.09 -4.13
C THR A 166 -1.51 -8.11 -3.52
N ILE A 167 -1.36 -7.53 -2.32
CA ILE A 167 -0.17 -7.59 -1.48
C ILE A 167 -0.46 -8.39 -0.21
N HIS A 168 0.46 -9.22 0.14
CA HIS A 168 0.39 -10.11 1.31
C HIS A 168 1.57 -9.91 2.24
#